data_31353506a7df6f68ab81711e243d6034
#
_entry.id   31353506a7df6f68ab81711e243d6034
#
_cell.length_a   1.000
_cell.length_b   1.000
_cell.length_c   1.000
_cell.angle_alpha   90.00
_cell.angle_beta   90.00
_cell.angle_gamma   90.00
#
_symmetry.space_group_name_H-M   'P 1'
#
loop_
_entity.id
_entity.type
_entity.pdbx_description
1 polymer ?
#
loop_
_entity_poly.entity_id
_entity_poly.type
_entity_poly.pdbx_seq_one_letter_code
_entity_poly.pdbx_strand_id
1 'polypeptide(L)'
;MTHKLTKIVITGGPCAGKTTAIERVKLYYQNLGYCVLVVAETPTEIIKSGITLEEFGKIPFQKAIINLQIQKEKIVLEALPTKLNKDVIILYDRGIIDHFIYVNQTEKTNIEEALNIRRDECYKNYDAVFHMCSTAKGLPNLFFNTECRKEPVEEALKLENLIKKAWEIHSFYYFVESELDFEDKINKLIKKMNEYIKN
;
A
#
# COMPACT_ATOMS: atom_id res chain seq x y z
N MET A 1 -26.16 12.34 10.97
CA MET A 1 -25.62 11.03 10.57
C MET A 1 -24.10 11.13 10.66
N THR A 2 -23.47 10.24 11.38
CA THR A 2 -22.01 10.16 11.44
C THR A 2 -21.52 9.48 10.16
N HIS A 3 -20.71 10.17 9.36
CA HIS A 3 -20.14 9.61 8.14
C HIS A 3 -19.04 8.60 8.48
N LYS A 4 -19.00 7.48 7.74
CA LYS A 4 -18.01 6.42 7.95
C LYS A 4 -16.70 6.83 7.29
N LEU A 5 -15.61 6.73 8.04
CA LEU A 5 -14.24 6.82 7.50
C LEU A 5 -13.69 5.41 7.35
N THR A 6 -13.21 5.06 6.16
CA THR A 6 -12.62 3.74 5.90
C THR A 6 -11.21 3.90 5.31
N LYS A 7 -10.23 3.28 5.97
CA LYS A 7 -8.79 3.38 5.64
C LYS A 7 -8.31 2.06 5.05
N ILE A 8 -7.98 2.06 3.77
CA ILE A 8 -7.68 0.85 3.00
C ILE A 8 -6.29 0.91 2.40
N VAL A 9 -5.47 -0.09 2.72
CA VAL A 9 -4.17 -0.29 2.07
C VAL A 9 -4.34 -1.15 0.81
N ILE A 10 -3.78 -0.67 -0.29
CA ILE A 10 -3.55 -1.45 -1.51
C ILE A 10 -2.05 -1.75 -1.56
N THR A 11 -1.67 -2.99 -1.30
CA THR A 11 -0.28 -3.44 -1.30
C THR A 11 -0.03 -4.54 -2.34
N GLY A 12 1.20 -5.02 -2.42
CA GLY A 12 1.63 -6.09 -3.33
C GLY A 12 3.01 -5.82 -3.91
N GLY A 13 3.62 -6.85 -4.46
CA GLY A 13 4.96 -6.82 -5.04
C GLY A 13 5.10 -5.93 -6.27
N PRO A 14 6.28 -5.94 -6.89
CA PRO A 14 6.53 -5.27 -8.16
C PRO A 14 5.55 -5.75 -9.24
N CYS A 15 5.17 -4.84 -10.15
CA CYS A 15 4.27 -5.14 -11.27
C CYS A 15 2.92 -5.78 -10.87
N ALA A 16 2.43 -5.53 -9.66
CA ALA A 16 1.10 -5.98 -9.22
C ALA A 16 -0.06 -5.16 -9.81
N GLY A 17 0.24 -4.00 -10.42
CA GLY A 17 -0.75 -3.09 -10.99
C GLY A 17 -1.43 -2.17 -9.97
N LYS A 18 -0.81 -1.94 -8.80
CA LYS A 18 -1.38 -1.15 -7.70
C LYS A 18 -1.84 0.24 -8.09
N THR A 19 -0.97 1.02 -8.73
CA THR A 19 -1.26 2.42 -9.09
C THR A 19 -2.48 2.52 -10.01
N THR A 20 -2.55 1.67 -11.04
CA THR A 20 -3.72 1.61 -11.94
C THR A 20 -4.97 1.16 -11.19
N ALA A 21 -4.84 0.19 -10.29
CA ALA A 21 -5.95 -0.27 -9.47
C ALA A 21 -6.51 0.84 -8.56
N ILE A 22 -5.62 1.61 -7.91
CA ILE A 22 -6.00 2.73 -7.05
C ILE A 22 -6.77 3.79 -7.83
N GLU A 23 -6.32 4.14 -9.05
CA GLU A 23 -7.01 5.09 -9.91
C GLU A 23 -8.42 4.59 -10.29
N ARG A 24 -8.56 3.31 -10.68
CA ARG A 24 -9.85 2.69 -11.02
C ARG A 24 -10.78 2.63 -9.80
N VAL A 25 -10.29 2.17 -8.67
CA VAL A 25 -11.03 2.12 -7.41
C VAL A 25 -11.49 3.51 -6.97
N LYS A 26 -10.61 4.50 -7.04
CA LYS A 26 -10.93 5.91 -6.75
C LYS A 26 -12.12 6.39 -7.58
N LEU A 27 -12.04 6.24 -8.91
CA LEU A 27 -13.10 6.65 -9.82
C LEU A 27 -14.42 5.92 -9.54
N TYR A 28 -14.36 4.60 -9.28
CA TYR A 28 -15.52 3.79 -8.96
C TYR A 28 -16.27 4.32 -7.74
N TYR A 29 -15.56 4.54 -6.62
CA TYR A 29 -16.21 5.02 -5.38
C TYR A 29 -16.61 6.49 -5.45
N GLN A 30 -15.88 7.34 -6.17
CA GLN A 30 -16.30 8.72 -6.43
C GLN A 30 -17.63 8.76 -7.20
N ASN A 31 -17.83 7.90 -8.18
CA ASN A 31 -19.10 7.78 -8.91
C ASN A 31 -20.25 7.26 -8.03
N LEU A 32 -19.95 6.54 -6.95
CA LEU A 32 -20.92 6.14 -5.93
C LEU A 32 -21.18 7.22 -4.86
N GLY A 33 -20.53 8.38 -4.96
CA GLY A 33 -20.75 9.52 -4.06
C GLY A 33 -19.82 9.58 -2.84
N TYR A 34 -18.84 8.67 -2.71
CA TYR A 34 -17.83 8.74 -1.65
C TYR A 34 -16.85 9.89 -1.87
N CYS A 35 -16.31 10.42 -0.78
CA CYS A 35 -15.10 11.22 -0.81
C CYS A 35 -13.90 10.25 -0.79
N VAL A 36 -13.11 10.20 -1.86
CA VAL A 36 -11.96 9.29 -1.94
C VAL A 36 -10.66 10.08 -1.97
N LEU A 37 -9.83 9.86 -0.96
CA LEU A 37 -8.49 10.42 -0.82
C LEU A 37 -7.45 9.34 -1.11
N VAL A 38 -6.28 9.74 -1.61
CA VAL A 38 -5.19 8.82 -1.92
C VAL A 38 -3.90 9.31 -1.28
N VAL A 39 -3.27 8.46 -0.51
CA VAL A 39 -1.88 8.63 -0.07
C VAL A 39 -1.00 7.90 -1.09
N ALA A 40 -0.34 8.67 -1.94
CA ALA A 40 0.49 8.15 -3.02
C ALA A 40 1.78 7.47 -2.51
N GLU A 41 2.38 6.63 -3.33
CA GLU A 41 3.59 5.88 -3.02
C GLU A 41 4.74 6.80 -2.57
N THR A 42 5.30 6.53 -1.40
CA THR A 42 6.32 7.38 -0.76
C THR A 42 7.74 7.15 -1.26
N PRO A 43 8.21 5.91 -1.55
CA PRO A 43 9.57 5.67 -2.04
C PRO A 43 9.93 6.49 -3.27
N THR A 44 9.01 6.63 -4.22
CA THR A 44 9.22 7.42 -5.45
C THR A 44 9.50 8.90 -5.16
N GLU A 45 8.83 9.48 -4.16
CA GLU A 45 9.03 10.88 -3.76
C GLU A 45 10.40 11.09 -3.11
N ILE A 46 10.81 10.17 -2.23
CA ILE A 46 12.12 10.19 -1.57
C ILE A 46 13.26 10.07 -2.60
N ILE A 47 13.13 9.14 -3.56
CA ILE A 47 14.12 8.97 -4.63
C ILE A 47 14.20 10.23 -5.50
N LYS A 48 13.06 10.82 -5.87
CA LYS A 48 13.02 12.06 -6.66
C LYS A 48 13.62 13.28 -5.94
N SER A 49 13.64 13.27 -4.60
CA SER A 49 14.32 14.31 -3.83
C SER A 49 15.84 14.15 -3.77
N GLY A 50 16.40 13.10 -4.39
CA GLY A 50 17.84 12.81 -4.40
C GLY A 50 18.29 11.90 -3.26
N ILE A 51 17.40 11.45 -2.38
CA ILE A 51 17.75 10.50 -1.31
C ILE A 51 17.63 9.09 -1.88
N THR A 52 18.77 8.44 -2.12
CA THR A 52 18.84 7.09 -2.70
C THR A 52 19.47 6.09 -1.73
N LEU A 53 19.18 4.82 -1.96
CA LEU A 53 19.77 3.72 -1.20
C LEU A 53 21.29 3.68 -1.34
N GLU A 54 21.79 3.95 -2.56
CA GLU A 54 23.22 3.88 -2.88
C GLU A 54 24.03 4.97 -2.19
N GLU A 55 23.50 6.20 -2.14
CA GLU A 55 24.22 7.36 -1.60
C GLU A 55 24.08 7.49 -0.07
N PHE A 56 22.90 7.20 0.46
CA PHE A 56 22.59 7.42 1.88
C PHE A 56 22.64 6.15 2.72
N GLY A 57 22.69 4.98 2.09
CA GLY A 57 22.63 3.69 2.76
C GLY A 57 21.21 3.28 3.21
N LYS A 58 21.07 2.01 3.52
CA LYS A 58 19.76 1.38 3.74
C LYS A 58 18.95 2.00 4.88
N ILE A 59 19.57 2.24 6.04
CA ILE A 59 18.82 2.69 7.23
C ILE A 59 18.33 4.12 7.10
N PRO A 60 19.17 5.13 6.74
CA PRO A 60 18.69 6.48 6.51
C PRO A 60 17.61 6.55 5.43
N PHE A 61 17.76 5.78 4.34
CA PHE A 61 16.79 5.72 3.25
C PHE A 61 15.44 5.18 3.72
N GLN A 62 15.41 4.01 4.39
CA GLN A 62 14.16 3.43 4.89
C GLN A 62 13.52 4.29 6.00
N LYS A 63 14.32 4.89 6.87
CA LYS A 63 13.84 5.83 7.89
C LYS A 63 13.17 7.06 7.27
N ALA A 64 13.74 7.62 6.19
CA ALA A 64 13.15 8.75 5.49
C ALA A 64 11.79 8.37 4.86
N ILE A 65 11.69 7.20 4.22
CA ILE A 65 10.45 6.70 3.63
C ILE A 65 9.38 6.51 4.72
N ILE A 66 9.69 5.81 5.81
CA ILE A 66 8.73 5.54 6.87
C ILE A 66 8.25 6.84 7.52
N ASN A 67 9.17 7.77 7.81
CA ASN A 67 8.80 9.05 8.39
C ASN A 67 7.88 9.87 7.46
N LEU A 68 8.22 9.97 6.18
CA LEU A 68 7.38 10.69 5.21
C LEU A 68 6.01 10.02 5.07
N GLN A 69 5.94 8.69 5.03
CA GLN A 69 4.67 7.95 4.98
C GLN A 69 3.78 8.31 6.18
N ILE A 70 4.34 8.29 7.39
CA ILE A 70 3.61 8.66 8.62
C ILE A 70 3.08 10.09 8.53
N GLN A 71 3.90 11.05 8.07
CA GLN A 71 3.49 12.44 7.95
C GLN A 71 2.38 12.62 6.91
N LYS A 72 2.48 11.95 5.76
CA LYS A 72 1.44 11.99 4.71
C LYS A 72 0.11 11.44 5.23
N GLU A 73 0.12 10.32 5.93
CA GLU A 73 -1.08 9.71 6.50
C GLU A 73 -1.72 10.64 7.54
N LYS A 74 -0.91 11.23 8.41
CA LYS A 74 -1.36 12.21 9.41
C LYS A 74 -1.98 13.45 8.76
N ILE A 75 -1.31 14.06 7.78
CA ILE A 75 -1.79 15.24 7.06
C ILE A 75 -3.15 14.98 6.41
N VAL A 76 -3.32 13.82 5.76
CA VAL A 76 -4.59 13.47 5.11
C VAL A 76 -5.73 13.35 6.13
N LEU A 77 -5.46 12.76 7.30
CA LEU A 77 -6.46 12.66 8.38
C LEU A 77 -6.81 14.03 8.98
N GLU A 78 -5.81 14.88 9.23
CA GLU A 78 -5.99 16.22 9.78
C GLU A 78 -6.70 17.17 8.80
N ALA A 79 -6.53 16.97 7.50
CA ALA A 79 -7.18 17.77 6.46
C ALA A 79 -8.66 17.42 6.26
N LEU A 80 -9.16 16.33 6.87
CA LEU A 80 -10.56 15.97 6.75
C LEU A 80 -11.46 17.04 7.38
N PRO A 81 -12.43 17.60 6.63
CA PRO A 81 -13.31 18.62 7.17
C PRO A 81 -14.25 18.03 8.23
N THR A 82 -14.48 18.77 9.30
CA THR A 82 -15.37 18.38 10.42
C THR A 82 -16.83 18.19 10.00
N LYS A 83 -17.23 18.76 8.85
CA LYS A 83 -18.59 18.67 8.29
C LYS A 83 -18.52 18.19 6.84
N LEU A 84 -18.22 16.91 6.67
CA LEU A 84 -18.29 16.27 5.36
C LEU A 84 -19.62 15.50 5.27
N ASN A 85 -20.46 15.78 4.27
CA ASN A 85 -21.75 15.10 4.07
C ASN A 85 -21.62 13.85 3.19
N LYS A 86 -20.50 13.12 3.31
CA LYS A 86 -20.18 11.92 2.50
C LYS A 86 -19.33 10.97 3.32
N ASP A 87 -19.51 9.68 3.10
CA ASP A 87 -18.57 8.67 3.58
C ASP A 87 -17.21 8.86 2.92
N VAL A 88 -16.15 8.63 3.66
CA VAL A 88 -14.78 8.85 3.24
C VAL A 88 -14.04 7.52 3.10
N ILE A 89 -13.34 7.35 2.00
CA ILE A 89 -12.38 6.26 1.80
C ILE A 89 -11.00 6.87 1.61
N ILE A 90 -10.02 6.46 2.42
CA ILE A 90 -8.62 6.77 2.19
C ILE A 90 -7.95 5.52 1.63
N LEU A 91 -7.39 5.63 0.44
CA LEU A 91 -6.60 4.59 -0.23
C LEU A 91 -5.12 4.89 -0.01
N TYR A 92 -4.39 3.94 0.53
CA TYR A 92 -2.94 4.04 0.72
C TYR A 92 -2.25 3.18 -0.34
N ASP A 93 -1.44 3.80 -1.22
CA ASP A 93 -0.52 3.07 -2.11
C ASP A 93 0.69 2.64 -1.29
N ARG A 94 0.61 1.47 -0.71
CA ARG A 94 1.38 0.90 0.38
C ARG A 94 1.06 1.53 1.74
N GLY A 95 1.17 0.75 2.81
CA GLY A 95 1.11 1.22 4.18
C GLY A 95 2.50 1.26 4.83
N ILE A 96 2.57 1.78 6.04
CA ILE A 96 3.82 1.89 6.82
C ILE A 96 4.55 0.54 6.92
N ILE A 97 3.82 -0.56 7.06
CA ILE A 97 4.36 -1.91 7.23
C ILE A 97 5.13 -2.40 6.00
N ASP A 98 4.72 -2.00 4.79
CA ASP A 98 5.43 -2.35 3.55
C ASP A 98 6.91 -1.93 3.57
N HIS A 99 7.23 -0.84 4.26
CA HIS A 99 8.58 -0.29 4.28
C HIS A 99 9.51 -0.99 5.27
N PHE A 100 8.97 -1.75 6.22
CA PHE A 100 9.74 -2.54 7.18
C PHE A 100 10.24 -3.88 6.62
N ILE A 101 9.77 -4.33 5.44
CA ILE A 101 10.21 -5.61 4.87
C ILE A 101 11.66 -5.61 4.40
N TYR A 102 12.22 -4.43 4.12
CA TYR A 102 13.56 -4.24 3.58
C TYR A 102 14.66 -4.23 4.65
N VAL A 103 14.31 -4.28 5.93
CA VAL A 103 15.21 -4.16 7.08
C VAL A 103 15.12 -5.38 7.99
N ASN A 104 16.23 -5.75 8.63
CA ASN A 104 16.28 -6.86 9.60
C ASN A 104 15.69 -6.44 10.96
N GLN A 105 15.60 -7.38 11.91
CA GLN A 105 14.91 -7.12 13.19
C GLN A 105 15.59 -6.02 14.02
N THR A 106 16.92 -6.00 14.11
CA THR A 106 17.67 -4.96 14.82
C THR A 106 17.46 -3.58 14.17
N GLU A 107 17.52 -3.52 12.84
CA GLU A 107 17.27 -2.30 12.06
C GLU A 107 15.84 -1.79 12.25
N LYS A 108 14.85 -2.70 12.35
CA LYS A 108 13.46 -2.35 12.66
C LYS A 108 13.36 -1.65 14.02
N THR A 109 13.94 -2.25 15.06
CA THR A 109 13.95 -1.66 16.41
C THR A 109 14.59 -0.28 16.40
N ASN A 110 15.74 -0.12 15.76
CA ASN A 110 16.42 1.19 15.67
C ASN A 110 15.56 2.25 14.97
N ILE A 111 14.81 1.87 13.93
CA ILE A 111 13.91 2.79 13.23
C ILE A 111 12.70 3.14 14.11
N GLU A 112 12.11 2.15 14.78
CA GLU A 112 10.98 2.35 15.70
C GLU A 112 11.35 3.32 16.83
N GLU A 113 12.52 3.14 17.46
CA GLU A 113 13.06 4.04 18.49
C GLU A 113 13.31 5.45 17.93
N ALA A 114 14.00 5.56 16.79
CA ALA A 114 14.35 6.84 16.20
C ALA A 114 13.14 7.67 15.73
N LEU A 115 12.03 7.02 15.38
CA LEU A 115 10.79 7.67 14.96
C LEU A 115 9.74 7.74 16.08
N ASN A 116 10.04 7.18 17.25
CA ASN A 116 9.13 7.05 18.38
C ASN A 116 7.78 6.41 17.98
N ILE A 117 7.85 5.28 17.30
CA ILE A 117 6.69 4.51 16.83
C ILE A 117 6.80 3.06 17.26
N ARG A 118 5.68 2.35 17.25
CA ARG A 118 5.61 0.92 17.44
C ARG A 118 4.96 0.28 16.21
N ARG A 119 5.67 -0.63 15.57
CA ARG A 119 5.20 -1.30 14.35
C ARG A 119 3.88 -2.08 14.57
N ASP A 120 3.71 -2.71 15.72
CA ASP A 120 2.47 -3.40 16.09
C ASP A 120 1.26 -2.44 16.18
N GLU A 121 1.48 -1.19 16.56
CA GLU A 121 0.44 -0.17 16.55
C GLU A 121 0.12 0.33 15.13
N CYS A 122 1.11 0.34 14.22
CA CYS A 122 0.91 0.80 12.85
C CYS A 122 -0.15 -0.01 12.08
N TYR A 123 -0.35 -1.30 12.41
CA TYR A 123 -1.43 -2.10 11.81
C TYR A 123 -2.81 -1.54 12.11
N LYS A 124 -3.02 -0.95 13.28
CA LYS A 124 -4.31 -0.38 13.71
C LYS A 124 -4.69 0.89 12.97
N ASN A 125 -3.75 1.47 12.21
CA ASN A 125 -4.01 2.63 11.38
C ASN A 125 -4.90 2.30 10.18
N TYR A 126 -5.08 1.03 9.85
CA TYR A 126 -5.79 0.59 8.66
C TYR A 126 -6.97 -0.32 9.02
N ASP A 127 -8.08 -0.15 8.32
CA ASP A 127 -9.29 -0.94 8.53
C ASP A 127 -9.26 -2.21 7.68
N ALA A 128 -8.65 -2.15 6.49
CA ALA A 128 -8.52 -3.29 5.59
C ALA A 128 -7.26 -3.22 4.74
N VAL A 129 -6.74 -4.39 4.36
CA VAL A 129 -5.57 -4.55 3.49
C VAL A 129 -5.95 -5.45 2.32
N PHE A 130 -5.79 -4.93 1.11
CA PHE A 130 -5.94 -5.67 -0.14
C PHE A 130 -4.57 -5.84 -0.80
N HIS A 131 -4.10 -7.07 -0.81
CA HIS A 131 -2.80 -7.41 -1.38
C HIS A 131 -2.98 -7.91 -2.81
N MET A 132 -2.56 -7.11 -3.77
CA MET A 132 -2.58 -7.49 -5.20
C MET A 132 -1.38 -8.36 -5.54
N CYS A 133 -1.63 -9.58 -5.99
CA CYS A 133 -0.58 -10.51 -6.41
C CYS A 133 0.28 -9.92 -7.52
N SER A 134 1.61 -9.99 -7.37
CA SER A 134 2.54 -9.63 -8.45
C SER A 134 2.38 -10.56 -9.66
N THR A 135 2.52 -10.01 -10.87
CA THR A 135 2.59 -10.82 -12.10
C THR A 135 3.75 -11.80 -12.09
N ALA A 136 4.85 -11.47 -11.39
CA ALA A 136 5.99 -12.38 -11.22
C ALA A 136 5.57 -13.71 -10.57
N LYS A 137 4.58 -13.69 -9.66
CA LYS A 137 4.07 -14.88 -8.97
C LYS A 137 2.92 -15.55 -9.73
N GLY A 138 1.94 -14.76 -10.15
CA GLY A 138 0.73 -15.30 -10.78
C GLY A 138 0.90 -15.64 -12.25
N LEU A 139 1.63 -14.83 -13.00
CA LEU A 139 1.77 -14.88 -14.45
C LEU A 139 3.22 -14.54 -14.87
N PRO A 140 4.23 -15.37 -14.54
CA PRO A 140 5.63 -15.05 -14.73
C PRO A 140 5.97 -14.72 -16.19
N ASN A 141 5.30 -15.34 -17.16
CA ASN A 141 5.52 -15.04 -18.59
C ASN A 141 5.12 -13.61 -18.96
N LEU A 142 4.11 -13.03 -18.30
CA LEU A 142 3.73 -11.63 -18.50
C LEU A 142 4.68 -10.67 -17.78
N PHE A 143 5.27 -11.09 -16.67
CA PHE A 143 6.26 -10.28 -15.95
C PHE A 143 7.46 -9.94 -16.83
N PHE A 144 7.91 -10.85 -17.70
CA PHE A 144 9.04 -10.62 -18.61
C PHE A 144 8.77 -9.58 -19.70
N ASN A 145 7.51 -9.28 -19.99
CA ASN A 145 7.09 -8.41 -21.08
C ASN A 145 6.65 -7.01 -20.62
N THR A 146 6.83 -6.67 -19.32
CA THR A 146 6.40 -5.37 -18.78
C THR A 146 7.56 -4.39 -18.63
N GLU A 147 7.29 -3.10 -18.87
CA GLU A 147 8.26 -2.00 -18.65
C GLU A 147 8.62 -1.81 -17.16
N CYS A 148 7.84 -2.39 -16.24
CA CYS A 148 8.10 -2.37 -14.79
C CYS A 148 9.30 -3.22 -14.36
N ARG A 149 10.04 -3.80 -15.31
CA ARG A 149 11.10 -4.77 -15.08
C ARG A 149 12.41 -4.10 -14.66
N LYS A 150 12.52 -3.72 -13.40
CA LYS A 150 13.79 -3.26 -12.81
C LYS A 150 14.50 -4.36 -12.00
N GLU A 151 13.76 -5.39 -11.60
CA GLU A 151 14.22 -6.44 -10.67
C GLU A 151 14.13 -7.82 -11.32
N PRO A 152 15.06 -8.75 -10.99
CA PRO A 152 14.94 -10.16 -11.37
C PRO A 152 13.65 -10.78 -10.82
N VAL A 153 13.08 -11.77 -11.54
CA VAL A 153 11.84 -12.47 -11.12
C VAL A 153 11.96 -13.04 -9.71
N GLU A 154 13.11 -13.63 -9.39
CA GLU A 154 13.35 -14.24 -8.06
C GLU A 154 13.29 -13.19 -6.94
N GLU A 155 13.80 -11.99 -7.17
CA GLU A 155 13.74 -10.90 -6.21
C GLU A 155 12.32 -10.38 -6.06
N ALA A 156 11.59 -10.22 -7.16
CA ALA A 156 10.18 -9.86 -7.14
C ALA A 156 9.32 -10.87 -6.37
N LEU A 157 9.57 -12.18 -6.55
CA LEU A 157 8.91 -13.26 -5.80
C LEU A 157 9.25 -13.22 -4.31
N LYS A 158 10.50 -12.94 -3.98
CA LYS A 158 10.95 -12.79 -2.58
C LYS A 158 10.24 -11.62 -1.90
N LEU A 159 10.20 -10.47 -2.57
CA LEU A 159 9.49 -9.28 -2.07
C LEU A 159 8.00 -9.54 -1.89
N GLU A 160 7.34 -10.16 -2.87
CA GLU A 160 5.93 -10.56 -2.78
C GLU A 160 5.65 -11.40 -1.52
N ASN A 161 6.50 -12.39 -1.26
CA ASN A 161 6.34 -13.25 -0.09
C ASN A 161 6.61 -12.51 1.23
N LEU A 162 7.56 -11.57 1.26
CA LEU A 162 7.83 -10.75 2.44
C LEU A 162 6.65 -9.82 2.74
N ILE A 163 6.08 -9.17 1.72
CA ILE A 163 4.90 -8.33 1.85
C ILE A 163 3.72 -9.14 2.37
N LYS A 164 3.48 -10.33 1.77
CA LYS A 164 2.41 -11.22 2.22
C LYS A 164 2.54 -11.54 3.70
N LYS A 165 3.71 -12.04 4.14
CA LYS A 165 3.98 -12.38 5.55
C LYS A 165 3.82 -11.18 6.49
N ALA A 166 4.17 -9.98 6.03
CA ALA A 166 4.05 -8.78 6.83
C ALA A 166 2.58 -8.40 7.07
N TRP A 167 1.70 -8.61 6.10
CA TRP A 167 0.31 -8.17 6.18
C TRP A 167 -0.71 -9.25 6.54
N GLU A 168 -0.40 -10.54 6.36
CA GLU A 168 -1.35 -11.63 6.64
C GLU A 168 -1.79 -11.73 8.11
N ILE A 169 -1.10 -11.04 9.02
CA ILE A 169 -1.48 -10.92 10.44
C ILE A 169 -2.51 -9.81 10.71
N HIS A 170 -2.79 -8.95 9.71
CA HIS A 170 -3.80 -7.90 9.85
C HIS A 170 -5.20 -8.50 9.98
N SER A 171 -6.04 -7.91 10.83
CA SER A 171 -7.39 -8.41 11.14
C SER A 171 -8.29 -8.58 9.92
N PHE A 172 -8.14 -7.72 8.92
CA PHE A 172 -8.75 -7.88 7.62
C PHE A 172 -7.70 -7.80 6.52
N TYR A 173 -7.27 -8.96 6.05
CA TYR A 173 -6.34 -9.12 4.93
C TYR A 173 -6.98 -9.93 3.83
N TYR A 174 -6.99 -9.42 2.59
CA TYR A 174 -7.48 -10.11 1.42
C TYR A 174 -6.43 -10.15 0.31
N PHE A 175 -6.13 -11.36 -0.17
CA PHE A 175 -5.19 -11.57 -1.28
C PHE A 175 -5.96 -11.62 -2.60
N VAL A 176 -5.66 -10.66 -3.49
CA VAL A 176 -6.22 -10.59 -4.85
C VAL A 176 -5.27 -11.30 -5.80
N GLU A 177 -5.65 -12.47 -6.26
CA GLU A 177 -4.85 -13.27 -7.18
C GLU A 177 -4.66 -12.58 -8.53
N SER A 178 -3.60 -12.98 -9.25
CA SER A 178 -3.38 -12.53 -10.62
C SER A 178 -4.41 -13.17 -11.56
N GLU A 179 -4.88 -12.38 -12.52
CA GLU A 179 -5.75 -12.79 -13.61
C GLU A 179 -5.06 -12.56 -14.94
N LEU A 180 -5.44 -13.30 -15.98
CA LEU A 180 -4.94 -13.10 -17.34
C LEU A 180 -5.37 -11.73 -17.88
N ASP A 181 -6.60 -11.34 -17.59
CA ASP A 181 -7.11 -10.00 -17.86
C ASP A 181 -6.98 -9.13 -16.60
N PHE A 182 -6.35 -7.99 -16.76
CA PHE A 182 -6.17 -7.04 -15.67
C PHE A 182 -7.48 -6.41 -15.20
N GLU A 183 -8.47 -6.23 -16.10
CA GLU A 183 -9.80 -5.73 -15.73
C GLU A 183 -10.54 -6.73 -14.82
N ASP A 184 -10.38 -8.02 -15.02
CA ASP A 184 -10.95 -9.04 -14.13
C ASP A 184 -10.33 -8.96 -12.72
N LYS A 185 -9.03 -8.71 -12.63
CA LYS A 185 -8.35 -8.49 -11.34
C LYS A 185 -8.90 -7.26 -10.62
N ILE A 186 -9.10 -6.16 -11.33
CA ILE A 186 -9.71 -4.94 -10.78
C ILE A 186 -11.15 -5.20 -10.32
N ASN A 187 -11.94 -5.88 -11.13
CA ASN A 187 -13.33 -6.24 -10.78
C ASN A 187 -13.40 -7.10 -9.52
N LYS A 188 -12.49 -8.06 -9.35
CA LYS A 188 -12.36 -8.85 -8.11
C LYS A 188 -12.00 -7.97 -6.90
N LEU A 189 -11.04 -7.07 -7.06
CA LEU A 189 -10.66 -6.11 -6.01
C LEU A 189 -11.88 -5.28 -5.59
N ILE A 190 -12.56 -4.62 -6.53
CA ILE A 190 -13.74 -3.78 -6.27
C ILE A 190 -14.85 -4.59 -5.61
N LYS A 191 -15.12 -5.80 -6.09
CA LYS A 191 -16.13 -6.70 -5.50
C LYS A 191 -15.82 -6.95 -4.02
N LYS A 192 -14.59 -7.29 -3.70
CA LYS A 192 -14.18 -7.58 -2.31
C LYS A 192 -14.17 -6.33 -1.42
N MET A 193 -13.79 -5.19 -1.96
CA MET A 193 -13.91 -3.91 -1.27
C MET A 193 -15.38 -3.57 -0.97
N ASN A 194 -16.29 -3.80 -1.92
CA ASN A 194 -17.73 -3.59 -1.71
C ASN A 194 -18.30 -4.50 -0.62
N GLU A 195 -17.87 -5.77 -0.56
CA GLU A 195 -18.27 -6.69 0.52
C GLU A 195 -17.81 -6.16 1.88
N TYR A 196 -16.61 -5.57 1.98
CA TYR A 196 -16.09 -5.00 3.21
C TYR A 196 -16.76 -3.68 3.61
N ILE A 197 -16.93 -2.75 2.67
CA ILE A 197 -17.42 -1.39 2.97
C ILE A 197 -18.92 -1.38 3.34
N LYS A 198 -19.71 -2.31 2.78
CA LYS A 198 -21.15 -2.40 3.03
C LYS A 198 -21.53 -3.12 4.34
N ASN A 199 -20.58 -3.86 4.91
CA ASN A 199 -20.73 -4.45 6.26
C ASN A 199 -20.27 -3.47 7.34
#